data_6a0cd3d3698e931a25e2aeb28ba7a69b
#
_entry.id   6a0cd3d3698e931a25e2aeb28ba7a69b
#
_cell.length_a   1.000
_cell.length_b   1.000
_cell.length_c   1.000
_cell.angle_alpha   90.00
_cell.angle_beta   90.00
_cell.angle_gamma   90.00
#
_symmetry.space_group_name_H-M   'P 1'
#
loop_
_entity.id
_entity.type
_entity.pdbx_description
1 polymer ?
#
loop_
_entity_poly.entity_id
_entity_poly.type
_entity_poly.pdbx_seq_one_letter_code
_entity_poly.pdbx_strand_id
1 'polypeptide(L)'
;MQRIIASRSRISPPPPSRLAQATTTIAHLSRKPLLEGRREMTTVSTLGPAPWRKIFLDHVQTMPSPEFSLGSVRMTVGETGAIGYAPRTRTCVFRGLFADLPVNPKNEAELNPSIYESDFLTLTTDRRMDKMAELFGIEAEEGDEDEGRLGGSGGGAPVEATFWVRETSTQWRVRGKAYVLAPDVEKGPEGRQVISTLTARMRRRNKGDSPDGRRWSFGREVTAHFGNLSPQMRGTFRNPPPGTPVALPVRDERLGLGQKVEDLEDEVARSNFRVVVVVPVEVDRADLSDPERARRWMYTFVGGGKTESTTRGGSIEDGWEKVEVWP
;
A
#
# COMPACT_ATOMS: atom_id res chain seq x y z
N MET A 1 8.09 0.68 -75.57
CA MET A 1 6.74 1.13 -75.98
C MET A 1 5.75 0.06 -75.54
N GLN A 2 4.97 0.32 -74.52
CA GLN A 2 3.61 -0.19 -74.29
C GLN A 2 3.08 0.42 -73.02
N ARG A 3 2.08 1.27 -73.16
CA ARG A 3 1.37 1.92 -72.04
C ARG A 3 0.37 0.93 -71.46
N ILE A 4 0.39 0.72 -70.14
CA ILE A 4 -0.68 0.03 -69.42
C ILE A 4 -1.54 1.09 -68.77
N ILE A 5 -2.82 1.13 -69.17
CA ILE A 5 -3.87 1.99 -68.69
C ILE A 5 -4.43 1.39 -67.41
N ALA A 6 -4.31 2.08 -66.25
CA ALA A 6 -4.93 1.67 -64.99
C ALA A 6 -6.37 2.22 -64.92
N SER A 7 -7.33 1.31 -64.90
CA SER A 7 -8.75 1.59 -64.70
C SER A 7 -9.01 1.91 -63.23
N ARG A 8 -9.51 3.11 -62.94
CA ARG A 8 -10.01 3.51 -61.62
C ARG A 8 -11.48 3.10 -61.47
N SER A 9 -11.75 2.10 -60.65
CA SER A 9 -13.11 1.80 -60.15
C SER A 9 -13.50 2.79 -59.06
N ARG A 10 -14.57 3.57 -59.31
CA ARG A 10 -15.18 4.46 -58.28
C ARG A 10 -16.03 3.60 -57.36
N ILE A 11 -15.68 3.59 -56.05
CA ILE A 11 -16.52 3.01 -55.02
C ILE A 11 -17.38 4.16 -54.46
N SER A 12 -18.71 4.04 -54.57
CA SER A 12 -19.68 4.95 -54.00
C SER A 12 -19.81 4.75 -52.51
N PRO A 13 -19.99 5.84 -51.70
CA PRO A 13 -20.19 5.70 -50.25
C PRO A 13 -21.58 5.13 -49.91
N PRO A 14 -21.73 4.44 -48.80
CA PRO A 14 -23.02 3.90 -48.33
C PRO A 14 -23.91 5.03 -47.74
N PRO A 15 -25.24 4.84 -47.73
CA PRO A 15 -26.19 5.85 -47.25
C PRO A 15 -26.16 6.00 -45.74
N PRO A 16 -26.52 7.18 -45.17
CA PRO A 16 -26.50 7.38 -43.72
C PRO A 16 -27.61 6.61 -42.99
N SER A 17 -27.23 5.90 -41.93
CA SER A 17 -28.14 5.23 -41.04
C SER A 17 -28.94 6.25 -40.20
N ARG A 18 -30.27 6.04 -40.13
CA ARG A 18 -31.19 6.82 -39.29
C ARG A 18 -30.87 6.64 -37.81
N LEU A 19 -30.41 7.69 -37.14
CA LEU A 19 -30.43 7.77 -35.68
C LEU A 19 -31.86 7.96 -35.21
N ALA A 20 -32.38 7.01 -34.45
CA ALA A 20 -33.62 7.14 -33.70
C ALA A 20 -33.43 8.13 -32.56
N GLN A 21 -34.20 9.24 -32.59
CA GLN A 21 -34.28 10.19 -31.49
C GLN A 21 -35.05 9.52 -30.32
N ALA A 22 -34.37 9.17 -29.24
CA ALA A 22 -34.99 8.80 -27.98
C ALA A 22 -35.29 10.08 -27.19
N THR A 23 -36.57 10.43 -27.10
CA THR A 23 -37.07 11.53 -26.27
C THR A 23 -37.08 11.07 -24.81
N THR A 24 -36.13 11.59 -24.00
CA THR A 24 -36.08 11.30 -22.56
C THR A 24 -37.09 12.19 -21.82
N THR A 25 -38.14 11.59 -21.34
CA THR A 25 -39.08 12.23 -20.43
C THR A 25 -38.44 12.38 -19.05
N ILE A 26 -38.18 13.62 -18.63
CA ILE A 26 -37.71 13.93 -17.28
C ILE A 26 -38.90 13.80 -16.32
N ALA A 27 -38.93 12.71 -15.54
CA ALA A 27 -39.83 12.57 -14.43
C ALA A 27 -39.28 13.38 -13.23
N HIS A 28 -40.09 14.34 -12.75
CA HIS A 28 -39.87 15.05 -11.50
C HIS A 28 -39.96 14.07 -10.33
N LEU A 29 -38.79 13.62 -9.81
CA LEU A 29 -38.72 12.92 -8.55
C LEU A 29 -38.66 13.93 -7.40
N SER A 30 -39.74 13.96 -6.64
CA SER A 30 -39.89 14.67 -5.37
C SER A 30 -38.70 14.40 -4.44
N ARG A 31 -38.04 15.47 -4.02
CA ARG A 31 -36.98 15.40 -2.99
C ARG A 31 -37.59 15.02 -1.65
N LYS A 32 -37.38 13.79 -1.20
CA LYS A 32 -37.49 13.44 0.22
C LYS A 32 -36.37 14.10 1.00
N PRO A 33 -36.58 14.59 2.24
CA PRO A 33 -35.55 15.18 3.05
C PRO A 33 -34.47 14.13 3.37
N LEU A 34 -33.19 14.51 3.21
CA LEU A 34 -32.07 13.73 3.65
C LEU A 34 -32.21 13.52 5.17
N LEU A 35 -32.40 12.28 5.55
CA LEU A 35 -32.20 11.84 6.92
C LEU A 35 -30.75 12.07 7.31
N GLU A 36 -30.55 12.73 8.44
CA GLU A 36 -29.28 13.00 9.09
C GLU A 36 -28.35 11.79 9.06
N GLY A 37 -27.10 12.04 8.66
CA GLY A 37 -26.09 11.04 8.49
C GLY A 37 -25.90 10.18 9.73
N ARG A 38 -26.36 8.94 9.68
CA ARG A 38 -25.80 7.87 10.48
C ARG A 38 -24.31 7.83 10.13
N ARG A 39 -23.46 8.22 11.09
CA ARG A 39 -22.04 7.88 11.06
C ARG A 39 -21.98 6.36 10.90
N GLU A 40 -21.64 5.88 9.72
CA GLU A 40 -21.26 4.49 9.54
C GLU A 40 -20.05 4.27 10.43
N MET A 41 -20.25 3.62 11.55
CA MET A 41 -19.17 3.12 12.37
C MET A 41 -18.50 2.03 11.54
N THR A 42 -17.30 2.30 11.03
CA THR A 42 -16.49 1.30 10.35
C THR A 42 -16.29 0.15 11.32
N THR A 43 -16.91 -0.97 11.05
CA THR A 43 -16.85 -2.17 11.91
C THR A 43 -15.48 -2.80 11.74
N VAL A 44 -14.80 -3.00 12.87
CA VAL A 44 -13.52 -3.74 12.92
C VAL A 44 -13.78 -5.20 12.59
N SER A 45 -12.82 -5.88 11.95
CA SER A 45 -12.92 -7.30 11.61
C SER A 45 -13.11 -8.17 12.85
N THR A 46 -13.96 -9.18 12.73
CA THR A 46 -14.17 -10.23 13.75
C THR A 46 -13.32 -11.48 13.50
N LEU A 47 -12.54 -11.48 12.39
CA LEU A 47 -11.64 -12.58 12.03
C LEU A 47 -10.44 -12.65 12.97
N GLY A 48 -9.90 -13.82 13.17
CA GLY A 48 -8.64 -14.05 13.88
C GLY A 48 -7.41 -13.64 13.05
N PRO A 49 -6.19 -13.85 13.57
CA PRO A 49 -4.94 -13.64 12.85
C PRO A 49 -4.85 -14.54 11.62
N ALA A 50 -4.25 -14.01 10.54
CA ALA A 50 -4.03 -14.81 9.33
C ALA A 50 -3.21 -16.09 9.64
N PRO A 51 -3.56 -17.25 9.05
CA PRO A 51 -2.92 -18.54 9.36
C PRO A 51 -1.43 -18.59 9.01
N TRP A 52 -0.96 -17.68 8.16
CA TRP A 52 0.45 -17.52 7.79
C TRP A 52 1.24 -16.58 8.74
N ARG A 53 0.55 -15.73 9.52
CA ARG A 53 1.16 -14.63 10.30
C ARG A 53 2.25 -15.10 11.25
N LYS A 54 1.97 -16.08 12.07
CA LYS A 54 2.94 -16.55 13.08
C LYS A 54 4.21 -17.10 12.42
N ILE A 55 4.06 -17.97 11.44
CA ILE A 55 5.21 -18.59 10.74
C ILE A 55 6.02 -17.52 10.00
N PHE A 56 5.35 -16.55 9.38
CA PHE A 56 6.03 -15.43 8.71
C PHE A 56 6.88 -14.61 9.69
N LEU A 57 6.31 -14.23 10.82
CA LEU A 57 7.04 -13.46 11.84
C LEU A 57 8.20 -14.26 12.44
N ASP A 58 7.99 -15.53 12.77
CA ASP A 58 9.05 -16.42 13.27
C ASP A 58 10.23 -16.48 12.27
N HIS A 59 9.94 -16.61 10.97
CA HIS A 59 10.97 -16.63 9.93
C HIS A 59 11.68 -15.29 9.79
N VAL A 60 10.94 -14.19 9.70
CA VAL A 60 11.53 -12.84 9.52
C VAL A 60 12.40 -12.44 10.71
N GLN A 61 12.07 -12.90 11.93
CA GLN A 61 12.88 -12.66 13.12
C GLN A 61 14.26 -13.34 13.08
N THR A 62 14.44 -14.37 12.26
CA THR A 62 15.76 -15.02 12.08
C THR A 62 16.68 -14.22 11.17
N MET A 63 16.15 -13.29 10.38
CA MET A 63 16.93 -12.47 9.46
C MET A 63 17.77 -11.44 10.23
N PRO A 64 19.08 -11.28 9.92
CA PRO A 64 19.91 -10.24 10.52
C PRO A 64 19.39 -8.81 10.25
N SER A 65 18.80 -8.60 9.08
CA SER A 65 18.06 -7.41 8.70
C SER A 65 16.81 -7.85 7.93
N PRO A 66 15.61 -7.40 8.30
CA PRO A 66 14.37 -7.84 7.67
C PRO A 66 14.13 -7.11 6.34
N GLU A 67 15.05 -7.24 5.42
CA GLU A 67 14.99 -6.66 4.09
C GLU A 67 14.14 -7.50 3.15
N PHE A 68 13.45 -6.81 2.23
CA PHE A 68 12.64 -7.46 1.20
C PHE A 68 12.65 -6.64 -0.10
N SER A 69 12.37 -7.31 -1.21
CA SER A 69 12.16 -6.66 -2.49
C SER A 69 10.70 -6.25 -2.63
N LEU A 70 10.44 -4.94 -2.80
CA LEU A 70 9.11 -4.41 -3.11
C LEU A 70 8.97 -4.22 -4.62
N GLY A 71 8.10 -5.01 -5.23
CA GLY A 71 7.65 -4.86 -6.62
C GLY A 71 6.43 -3.94 -6.69
N SER A 72 6.43 -3.03 -7.66
CA SER A 72 5.31 -2.13 -7.98
C SER A 72 5.26 -1.87 -9.48
N VAL A 73 4.25 -1.16 -9.94
CA VAL A 73 4.04 -0.83 -11.34
C VAL A 73 4.01 0.69 -11.49
N ARG A 74 4.87 1.23 -12.35
CA ARG A 74 4.81 2.64 -12.78
C ARG A 74 3.93 2.76 -14.00
N MET A 75 2.93 3.60 -13.94
CA MET A 75 2.18 4.03 -15.11
C MET A 75 3.01 5.05 -15.90
N THR A 76 3.03 4.92 -17.19
CA THR A 76 3.70 5.85 -18.13
C THR A 76 2.75 6.20 -19.24
N VAL A 77 2.80 7.46 -19.71
CA VAL A 77 2.07 7.89 -20.89
C VAL A 77 3.07 8.19 -21.99
N GLY A 78 2.91 7.54 -23.13
CA GLY A 78 3.74 7.78 -24.30
C GLY A 78 3.35 9.08 -25.02
N GLU A 79 4.19 9.56 -25.95
CA GLU A 79 3.97 10.79 -26.73
C GLU A 79 2.61 10.85 -27.46
N THR A 80 2.03 9.68 -27.76
CA THR A 80 0.71 9.56 -28.42
C THR A 80 -0.45 9.46 -27.44
N GLY A 81 -0.22 9.62 -26.13
CA GLY A 81 -1.20 9.40 -25.07
C GLY A 81 -1.47 7.93 -24.75
N ALA A 82 -0.70 6.98 -25.30
CA ALA A 82 -0.83 5.57 -24.99
C ALA A 82 -0.33 5.27 -23.59
N ILE A 83 -1.17 4.64 -22.75
CA ILE A 83 -0.82 4.22 -21.39
C ILE A 83 0.05 2.96 -21.47
N GLY A 84 1.21 3.02 -20.84
CA GLY A 84 2.13 1.90 -20.64
C GLY A 84 2.30 1.59 -19.15
N TYR A 85 2.88 0.42 -18.86
CA TYR A 85 3.19 0.00 -17.49
C TYR A 85 4.61 -0.54 -17.44
N ALA A 86 5.41 -0.02 -16.51
CA ALA A 86 6.78 -0.46 -16.28
C ALA A 86 6.92 -1.08 -14.88
N PRO A 87 7.37 -2.34 -14.77
CA PRO A 87 7.65 -2.92 -13.46
C PRO A 87 8.82 -2.19 -12.80
N ARG A 88 8.72 -2.00 -11.49
CA ARG A 88 9.74 -1.40 -10.64
C ARG A 88 9.99 -2.31 -9.44
N THR A 89 11.25 -2.44 -9.02
CA THR A 89 11.61 -3.15 -7.80
C THR A 89 12.69 -2.40 -7.03
N ARG A 90 12.67 -2.49 -5.71
CA ARG A 90 13.67 -1.92 -4.81
C ARG A 90 13.72 -2.69 -3.50
N THR A 91 14.86 -2.66 -2.83
CA THR A 91 14.98 -3.19 -1.47
C THR A 91 14.35 -2.21 -0.48
N CYS A 92 13.53 -2.75 0.41
CA CYS A 92 12.90 -2.05 1.52
C CYS A 92 13.18 -2.81 2.82
N VAL A 93 13.00 -2.15 3.96
CA VAL A 93 13.12 -2.77 5.28
C VAL A 93 11.74 -2.93 5.89
N PHE A 94 11.39 -4.13 6.30
CA PHE A 94 10.17 -4.42 7.03
C PHE A 94 10.25 -3.80 8.42
N ARG A 95 9.21 -3.04 8.78
CA ARG A 95 9.14 -2.29 10.04
C ARG A 95 8.19 -2.92 11.06
N GLY A 96 7.73 -4.15 10.82
CA GLY A 96 6.74 -4.84 11.63
C GLY A 96 5.35 -4.82 10.99
N LEU A 97 4.37 -5.33 11.72
CA LEU A 97 2.98 -5.27 11.31
C LEU A 97 2.32 -4.00 11.85
N PHE A 98 1.42 -3.41 11.07
CA PHE A 98 0.69 -2.21 11.46
C PHE A 98 -0.17 -2.46 12.70
N ALA A 99 -0.17 -1.54 13.65
CA ALA A 99 -0.76 -1.65 14.99
C ALA A 99 -0.14 -2.78 15.87
N ASP A 100 1.05 -3.26 15.48
CA ASP A 100 1.86 -4.23 16.22
C ASP A 100 3.35 -3.94 16.00
N LEU A 101 3.73 -2.68 16.14
CA LEU A 101 5.08 -2.19 15.89
C LEU A 101 6.08 -2.81 16.90
N PRO A 102 7.16 -3.47 16.43
CA PRO A 102 8.28 -3.84 17.29
C PRO A 102 8.99 -2.59 17.79
N VAL A 103 8.76 -2.22 19.05
CA VAL A 103 9.23 -0.94 19.58
C VAL A 103 10.72 -0.97 19.87
N ASN A 104 11.46 -0.02 19.27
CA ASN A 104 12.83 0.27 19.66
C ASN A 104 12.84 0.83 21.10
N PRO A 105 13.67 0.29 22.03
CA PRO A 105 13.78 0.82 23.40
C PRO A 105 14.13 2.31 23.50
N LYS A 106 14.71 2.89 22.44
CA LYS A 106 15.03 4.32 22.34
C LYS A 106 13.92 5.16 21.69
N ASN A 107 12.75 4.58 21.45
CA ASN A 107 11.62 5.31 20.89
C ASN A 107 10.94 6.12 21.98
N GLU A 108 11.03 7.44 21.90
CA GLU A 108 10.45 8.39 22.86
C GLU A 108 9.02 8.82 22.47
N ALA A 109 8.51 8.34 21.33
CA ALA A 109 7.15 8.66 20.90
C ALA A 109 6.10 8.03 21.83
N GLU A 110 5.03 8.77 22.07
CA GLU A 110 3.86 8.20 22.74
C GLU A 110 3.28 7.08 21.90
N LEU A 111 3.19 5.88 22.45
CA LEU A 111 2.68 4.71 21.77
C LEU A 111 1.16 4.59 21.90
N ASN A 112 0.55 3.98 20.88
CA ASN A 112 -0.84 3.58 20.95
C ASN A 112 -1.07 2.49 22.03
N PRO A 113 -2.24 2.49 22.68
CA PRO A 113 -2.63 1.36 23.52
C PRO A 113 -2.78 0.10 22.65
N SER A 114 -2.36 -1.07 23.19
CA SER A 114 -2.37 -2.35 22.48
C SER A 114 -3.78 -2.96 22.38
N ILE A 115 -4.71 -2.23 21.76
CA ILE A 115 -6.11 -2.65 21.56
C ILE A 115 -6.41 -3.16 20.16
N TYR A 116 -5.55 -2.83 19.20
CA TYR A 116 -5.66 -3.31 17.82
C TYR A 116 -4.43 -4.10 17.40
N GLU A 117 -4.61 -4.91 16.38
CA GLU A 117 -3.56 -5.59 15.62
C GLU A 117 -4.00 -5.77 14.16
N SER A 118 -3.06 -6.08 13.29
CA SER A 118 -3.33 -6.40 11.90
C SER A 118 -2.32 -7.40 11.33
N ASP A 119 -2.55 -7.86 10.10
CA ASP A 119 -1.62 -8.65 9.31
C ASP A 119 -0.96 -7.81 8.21
N PHE A 120 -0.95 -6.48 8.34
CA PHE A 120 -0.47 -5.58 7.30
C PHE A 120 1.02 -5.31 7.49
N LEU A 121 1.80 -5.52 6.43
CA LEU A 121 3.22 -5.23 6.45
C LEU A 121 3.45 -3.72 6.43
N THR A 122 4.47 -3.24 7.16
CA THR A 122 4.84 -1.83 7.13
C THR A 122 6.26 -1.60 6.66
N LEU A 123 6.45 -0.49 5.98
CA LEU A 123 7.74 0.11 5.64
C LEU A 123 7.65 1.63 5.74
N THR A 124 8.79 2.29 5.79
CA THR A 124 8.87 3.76 5.83
C THR A 124 9.50 4.28 4.56
N THR A 125 9.08 5.45 4.10
CA THR A 125 9.61 6.08 2.88
C THR A 125 9.56 7.60 2.97
N ASP A 126 10.33 8.26 2.11
CA ASP A 126 10.25 9.68 1.86
C ASP A 126 9.17 9.95 0.78
N ARG A 127 8.32 10.98 1.01
CA ARG A 127 7.27 11.37 0.06
C ARG A 127 7.80 11.78 -1.32
N ARG A 128 9.05 12.21 -1.37
CA ARG A 128 9.72 12.68 -2.60
C ARG A 128 10.34 11.56 -3.43
N MET A 129 10.20 10.30 -3.00
CA MET A 129 10.69 9.13 -3.74
C MET A 129 9.77 8.78 -4.90
N ASP A 130 10.33 8.39 -6.03
CA ASP A 130 9.64 7.92 -7.24
C ASP A 130 8.52 6.91 -7.00
N LYS A 131 8.70 6.03 -6.00
CA LYS A 131 7.71 5.00 -5.68
C LYS A 131 6.37 5.56 -5.22
N MET A 132 6.29 6.84 -4.83
CA MET A 132 5.05 7.43 -4.36
C MET A 132 3.98 7.41 -5.47
N ALA A 133 4.30 7.85 -6.68
CA ALA A 133 3.38 7.77 -7.82
C ALA A 133 2.92 6.33 -8.09
N GLU A 134 3.83 5.36 -7.99
CA GLU A 134 3.51 3.94 -8.16
C GLU A 134 2.54 3.42 -7.08
N LEU A 135 2.71 3.83 -5.80
CA LEU A 135 1.85 3.45 -4.69
C LEU A 135 0.46 4.10 -4.76
N PHE A 136 0.38 5.28 -5.37
CA PHE A 136 -0.90 5.96 -5.63
C PHE A 136 -1.57 5.46 -6.91
N GLY A 137 -0.85 4.74 -7.77
CA GLY A 137 -1.37 4.23 -9.04
C GLY A 137 -1.67 5.33 -10.05
N ILE A 138 -0.89 6.41 -10.00
CA ILE A 138 -1.00 7.57 -10.89
C ILE A 138 0.25 7.70 -11.75
N GLU A 139 0.14 8.45 -12.82
CA GLU A 139 1.30 8.86 -13.61
C GLU A 139 2.20 9.78 -12.78
N ALA A 140 3.52 9.58 -12.90
CA ALA A 140 4.49 10.53 -12.36
C ALA A 140 4.68 11.65 -13.40
N GLU A 141 4.00 12.76 -13.21
CA GLU A 141 4.25 13.98 -13.96
C GLU A 141 5.37 14.78 -13.27
N GLU A 142 6.24 15.41 -14.06
CA GLU A 142 7.22 16.35 -13.55
C GLU A 142 6.55 17.73 -13.37
N GLY A 143 6.24 18.12 -12.11
CA GLY A 143 5.70 19.44 -11.81
C GLY A 143 5.09 19.61 -10.43
N ASP A 144 4.84 20.86 -10.05
CA ASP A 144 4.32 21.26 -8.74
C ASP A 144 2.91 20.72 -8.42
N GLU A 145 2.11 20.35 -9.43
CA GLU A 145 0.75 19.83 -9.25
C GLU A 145 0.73 18.43 -8.61
N ASP A 146 1.77 17.62 -8.90
CA ASP A 146 1.91 16.28 -8.30
C ASP A 146 2.34 16.33 -6.84
N GLU A 147 3.05 17.36 -6.39
CA GLU A 147 3.42 17.50 -4.99
C GLU A 147 2.20 17.57 -4.07
N GLY A 148 1.11 18.20 -4.49
CA GLY A 148 -0.16 18.26 -3.76
C GLY A 148 -0.85 16.91 -3.68
N ARG A 149 -0.89 16.14 -4.77
CA ARG A 149 -1.56 14.83 -4.86
C ARG A 149 -0.81 13.73 -4.09
N LEU A 150 0.54 13.77 -4.14
CA LEU A 150 1.41 12.79 -3.48
C LEU A 150 1.81 13.20 -2.06
N GLY A 151 1.47 14.43 -1.64
CA GLY A 151 1.86 15.00 -0.36
C GLY A 151 1.13 14.41 0.84
N GLY A 152 -0.11 13.94 0.67
CA GLY A 152 -0.99 13.46 1.73
C GLY A 152 -1.00 11.94 1.93
N SER A 153 -2.04 11.48 2.65
CA SER A 153 -2.37 10.06 2.78
C SER A 153 -3.18 9.60 1.57
N GLY A 154 -3.05 8.32 1.17
CA GLY A 154 -3.75 7.80 -0.01
C GLY A 154 -3.24 6.44 -0.46
N GLY A 155 -3.26 6.18 -1.76
CA GLY A 155 -2.73 4.96 -2.36
C GLY A 155 -3.81 3.90 -2.60
N GLY A 156 -3.39 2.63 -2.60
CA GLY A 156 -4.24 1.46 -2.91
C GLY A 156 -3.80 0.73 -4.16
N ALA A 157 -2.66 1.12 -4.76
CA ALA A 157 -2.08 0.42 -5.89
C ALA A 157 -1.58 -0.98 -5.51
N PRO A 158 -1.59 -1.95 -6.45
CA PRO A 158 -1.10 -3.29 -6.21
C PRO A 158 0.43 -3.31 -6.07
N VAL A 159 0.90 -4.10 -5.11
CA VAL A 159 2.33 -4.33 -4.86
C VAL A 159 2.56 -5.79 -4.51
N GLU A 160 3.82 -6.23 -4.65
CA GLU A 160 4.28 -7.52 -4.14
C GLU A 160 5.56 -7.34 -3.33
N ALA A 161 5.57 -7.84 -2.09
CA ALA A 161 6.73 -7.89 -1.21
C ALA A 161 7.31 -9.30 -1.23
N THR A 162 8.59 -9.46 -1.60
CA THR A 162 9.27 -10.75 -1.65
C THR A 162 10.40 -10.80 -0.63
N PHE A 163 10.30 -11.75 0.31
CA PHE A 163 11.34 -12.05 1.28
C PHE A 163 12.01 -13.38 0.91
N TRP A 164 13.32 -13.41 0.98
CA TRP A 164 14.08 -14.64 0.98
C TRP A 164 14.71 -14.82 2.36
N VAL A 165 14.15 -15.70 3.17
CA VAL A 165 14.66 -16.01 4.50
C VAL A 165 15.66 -17.14 4.37
N ARG A 166 16.96 -16.79 4.36
CA ARG A 166 18.06 -17.74 4.13
C ARG A 166 18.13 -18.79 5.21
N GLU A 167 17.91 -18.39 6.44
CA GLU A 167 18.02 -19.23 7.65
C GLU A 167 17.03 -20.40 7.66
N THR A 168 15.90 -20.23 7.00
CA THR A 168 14.85 -21.24 6.86
C THR A 168 14.68 -21.74 5.43
N SER A 169 15.52 -21.29 4.49
CA SER A 169 15.41 -21.57 3.05
C SER A 169 13.98 -21.39 2.53
N THR A 170 13.30 -20.34 3.01
CA THR A 170 11.90 -20.08 2.67
C THR A 170 11.74 -18.78 1.91
N GLN A 171 11.01 -18.83 0.80
CA GLN A 171 10.55 -17.63 0.10
C GLN A 171 9.13 -17.29 0.55
N TRP A 172 8.92 -16.02 0.84
CA TRP A 172 7.61 -15.43 1.07
C TRP A 172 7.32 -14.38 0.01
N ARG A 173 6.15 -14.43 -0.60
CA ARG A 173 5.65 -13.41 -1.51
C ARG A 173 4.31 -12.94 -0.99
N VAL A 174 4.20 -11.66 -0.67
CA VAL A 174 2.99 -11.03 -0.13
C VAL A 174 2.46 -10.04 -1.14
N ARG A 175 1.39 -10.39 -1.82
CA ARG A 175 0.66 -9.51 -2.74
C ARG A 175 -0.41 -8.76 -1.97
N GLY A 176 -0.54 -7.48 -2.25
CA GLY A 176 -1.52 -6.66 -1.58
C GLY A 176 -1.71 -5.30 -2.22
N LYS A 177 -2.42 -4.46 -1.50
CA LYS A 177 -2.60 -3.04 -1.84
C LYS A 177 -1.80 -2.19 -0.86
N ALA A 178 -1.02 -1.25 -1.39
CA ALA A 178 -0.20 -0.36 -0.58
C ALA A 178 -0.93 0.96 -0.31
N TYR A 179 -1.06 1.32 0.96
CA TYR A 179 -1.62 2.60 1.41
C TYR A 179 -0.54 3.42 2.09
N VAL A 180 -0.56 4.71 1.85
CA VAL A 180 0.39 5.68 2.40
C VAL A 180 -0.29 6.48 3.49
N LEU A 181 0.36 6.59 4.66
CA LEU A 181 -0.06 7.43 5.77
C LEU A 181 0.92 8.57 5.96
N ALA A 182 0.42 9.80 5.85
CA ALA A 182 1.12 11.03 6.18
C ALA A 182 0.87 11.42 7.65
N PRO A 183 1.65 12.35 8.23
CA PRO A 183 1.45 12.82 9.62
C PRO A 183 0.07 13.41 9.90
N ASP A 184 -0.62 13.88 8.86
CA ASP A 184 -1.96 14.48 8.93
C ASP A 184 -3.11 13.52 8.57
N VAL A 185 -2.87 12.22 8.60
CA VAL A 185 -3.80 11.15 8.14
C VAL A 185 -5.24 11.29 8.67
N GLU A 186 -5.43 11.88 9.84
CA GLU A 186 -6.75 12.08 10.47
C GLU A 186 -7.47 13.35 10.01
N LYS A 187 -6.81 14.25 9.25
CA LYS A 187 -7.33 15.59 8.94
C LYS A 187 -8.07 15.70 7.62
N GLY A 188 -7.66 14.97 6.58
CA GLY A 188 -8.21 15.08 5.22
C GLY A 188 -9.24 14.01 4.85
N PRO A 189 -9.97 14.16 3.74
CA PRO A 189 -10.90 13.14 3.24
C PRO A 189 -10.18 11.88 2.77
N GLU A 190 -9.03 12.02 2.12
CA GLU A 190 -8.20 10.92 1.63
C GLU A 190 -7.66 10.08 2.80
N GLY A 191 -7.19 10.74 3.86
CA GLY A 191 -6.77 10.08 5.09
C GLY A 191 -7.91 9.30 5.75
N ARG A 192 -9.12 9.88 5.81
CA ARG A 192 -10.30 9.17 6.32
C ARG A 192 -10.65 7.95 5.50
N GLN A 193 -10.51 8.00 4.17
CA GLN A 193 -10.72 6.85 3.30
C GLN A 193 -9.71 5.74 3.59
N VAL A 194 -8.44 6.07 3.75
CA VAL A 194 -7.39 5.11 4.14
C VAL A 194 -7.70 4.51 5.52
N ILE A 195 -8.02 5.34 6.51
CA ILE A 195 -8.43 4.90 7.85
C ILE A 195 -9.57 3.90 7.78
N SER A 196 -10.63 4.22 7.04
CA SER A 196 -11.80 3.33 6.86
C SER A 196 -11.37 1.98 6.27
N THR A 197 -10.56 1.99 5.22
CA THR A 197 -10.07 0.79 4.55
C THR A 197 -9.23 -0.10 5.47
N LEU A 198 -8.30 0.50 6.22
CA LEU A 198 -7.45 -0.25 7.14
C LEU A 198 -8.26 -0.79 8.34
N THR A 199 -9.12 0.05 8.94
CA THR A 199 -9.92 -0.34 10.10
C THR A 199 -10.83 -1.53 9.79
N ALA A 200 -11.39 -1.62 8.59
CA ALA A 200 -12.23 -2.74 8.15
C ALA A 200 -11.52 -4.11 8.17
N ARG A 201 -10.18 -4.12 8.14
CA ARG A 201 -9.34 -5.32 8.14
C ARG A 201 -8.49 -5.46 9.41
N MET A 202 -8.46 -4.45 10.30
CA MET A 202 -7.82 -4.54 11.62
C MET A 202 -8.68 -5.37 12.57
N ARG A 203 -8.06 -5.91 13.60
CA ARG A 203 -8.72 -6.70 14.66
C ARG A 203 -8.54 -6.03 16.02
N ARG A 204 -9.49 -6.22 16.91
CA ARG A 204 -9.31 -5.91 18.34
C ARG A 204 -8.67 -7.10 19.06
N ARG A 205 -7.59 -6.86 19.80
CA ARG A 205 -6.95 -7.87 20.64
C ARG A 205 -7.82 -8.29 21.82
N ASN A 206 -8.53 -7.33 22.41
CA ASN A 206 -9.42 -7.54 23.56
C ASN A 206 -10.77 -6.88 23.32
N LYS A 207 -11.83 -7.45 23.93
CA LYS A 207 -13.18 -6.89 23.84
C LYS A 207 -13.40 -5.64 24.72
N GLY A 208 -12.42 -5.27 25.58
CA GLY A 208 -12.46 -4.12 26.48
C GLY A 208 -11.85 -2.84 25.87
N ASP A 209 -12.11 -1.73 26.51
CA ASP A 209 -11.41 -0.47 26.25
C ASP A 209 -9.95 -0.55 26.72
N SER A 210 -9.14 0.44 26.33
CA SER A 210 -7.79 0.57 26.85
C SER A 210 -7.81 0.60 28.39
N PRO A 211 -6.92 -0.12 29.09
CA PRO A 211 -6.84 -0.12 30.55
C PRO A 211 -6.68 1.29 31.15
N ASP A 212 -6.12 2.23 30.37
CA ASP A 212 -5.85 3.62 30.77
C ASP A 212 -6.82 4.62 30.11
N GLY A 213 -7.88 4.17 29.47
CA GLY A 213 -8.88 5.00 28.81
C GLY A 213 -8.40 5.76 27.57
N ARG A 214 -7.14 5.56 27.14
CA ARG A 214 -6.59 6.23 25.95
C ARG A 214 -7.22 5.70 24.67
N ARG A 215 -7.50 6.60 23.73
CA ARG A 215 -7.99 6.24 22.40
C ARG A 215 -6.82 5.90 21.49
N TRP A 216 -7.00 4.91 20.65
CA TRP A 216 -6.09 4.59 19.56
C TRP A 216 -6.17 5.65 18.46
N SER A 217 -5.03 6.02 17.84
CA SER A 217 -4.93 7.08 16.83
C SER A 217 -3.97 6.65 15.71
N PHE A 218 -4.38 6.88 14.46
CA PHE A 218 -3.52 6.67 13.29
C PHE A 218 -2.36 7.65 13.27
N GLY A 219 -2.59 8.90 13.66
CA GLY A 219 -1.53 9.91 13.77
C GLY A 219 -0.46 9.52 14.78
N ARG A 220 -0.87 8.98 15.95
CA ARG A 220 0.07 8.46 16.95
C ARG A 220 0.85 7.27 16.41
N GLU A 221 0.22 6.36 15.64
CA GLU A 221 0.91 5.24 15.01
C GLU A 221 1.99 5.71 14.03
N VAL A 222 1.68 6.72 13.19
CA VAL A 222 2.67 7.34 12.28
C VAL A 222 3.83 7.95 13.06
N THR A 223 3.56 8.65 14.18
CA THR A 223 4.61 9.23 15.03
C THR A 223 5.44 8.14 15.72
N ALA A 224 4.83 7.06 16.17
CA ALA A 224 5.53 5.90 16.73
C ALA A 224 6.49 5.26 15.72
N HIS A 225 6.09 5.11 14.46
CA HIS A 225 6.97 4.64 13.39
C HIS A 225 8.15 5.60 13.14
N PHE A 226 7.94 6.91 13.18
CA PHE A 226 9.00 7.90 13.06
C PHE A 226 9.97 7.83 14.22
N GLY A 227 9.47 7.80 15.46
CA GLY A 227 10.27 7.69 16.69
C GLY A 227 11.05 6.36 16.75
N ASN A 228 10.56 5.31 16.09
CA ASN A 228 11.23 4.00 16.04
C ASN A 228 12.50 3.99 15.17
N LEU A 229 12.70 5.00 14.34
CA LEU A 229 13.92 5.22 13.55
C LEU A 229 15.01 5.82 14.43
N SER A 230 16.28 5.52 14.15
CA SER A 230 17.40 6.22 14.78
C SER A 230 17.44 7.71 14.36
N PRO A 231 18.07 8.60 15.16
CA PRO A 231 18.22 10.01 14.79
C PRO A 231 18.86 10.20 13.40
N GLN A 232 19.83 9.36 13.03
CA GLN A 232 20.44 9.38 11.70
C GLN A 232 19.45 9.00 10.61
N MET A 233 18.64 7.97 10.83
CA MET A 233 17.59 7.58 9.88
C MET A 233 16.52 8.65 9.74
N ARG A 234 16.11 9.30 10.84
CA ARG A 234 15.20 10.45 10.78
C ARG A 234 15.81 11.61 10.02
N GLY A 235 17.13 11.83 10.18
CA GLY A 235 17.87 12.86 9.47
C GLY A 235 17.90 12.68 7.94
N THR A 236 17.73 11.45 7.42
CA THR A 236 17.66 11.23 5.97
C THR A 236 16.44 11.88 5.31
N PHE A 237 15.37 12.17 6.06
CA PHE A 237 14.21 12.92 5.57
C PHE A 237 14.50 14.43 5.41
N ARG A 238 15.66 14.89 5.86
CA ARG A 238 16.21 16.23 5.61
C ARG A 238 17.26 16.25 4.51
N ASN A 239 17.53 15.13 3.87
CA ASN A 239 18.41 15.11 2.70
C ASN A 239 17.79 15.92 1.54
N PRO A 240 18.62 16.39 0.57
CA PRO A 240 18.12 16.91 -0.70
C PRO A 240 17.15 15.91 -1.36
N PRO A 241 16.20 16.38 -2.20
CA PRO A 241 15.22 15.49 -2.84
C PRO A 241 15.91 14.35 -3.59
N PRO A 242 15.50 13.09 -3.35
CA PRO A 242 16.07 11.94 -4.04
C PRO A 242 15.91 12.06 -5.58
N GLY A 243 16.93 11.62 -6.32
CA GLY A 243 16.91 11.68 -7.79
C GLY A 243 17.34 13.03 -8.39
N THR A 244 17.44 14.10 -7.58
CA THR A 244 17.95 15.39 -8.06
C THR A 244 19.43 15.28 -8.43
N PRO A 245 19.87 15.77 -9.61
CA PRO A 245 21.28 15.83 -9.97
C PRO A 245 22.11 16.60 -8.95
N VAL A 246 23.24 16.02 -8.50
CA VAL A 246 24.12 16.63 -7.48
C VAL A 246 24.69 17.99 -7.91
N ALA A 247 24.77 18.23 -9.23
CA ALA A 247 25.24 19.50 -9.78
C ALA A 247 24.23 20.65 -9.60
N LEU A 248 22.98 20.36 -9.26
CA LEU A 248 21.97 21.40 -9.02
C LEU A 248 22.08 21.88 -7.56
N PRO A 249 21.94 23.19 -7.33
CA PRO A 249 21.99 23.75 -5.98
C PRO A 249 20.75 23.31 -5.17
N VAL A 250 20.98 22.93 -3.92
CA VAL A 250 19.90 22.70 -2.95
C VAL A 250 19.34 24.07 -2.56
N ARG A 251 18.06 24.31 -2.92
CA ARG A 251 17.41 25.62 -2.69
C ARG A 251 17.02 25.86 -1.22
N ASP A 252 16.67 24.81 -0.50
CA ASP A 252 16.28 24.90 0.91
C ASP A 252 17.51 24.60 1.78
N GLU A 253 18.01 25.62 2.45
CA GLU A 253 19.19 25.55 3.34
C GLU A 253 19.00 24.61 4.55
N ARG A 254 17.76 24.24 4.88
CA ARG A 254 17.45 23.27 5.92
C ARG A 254 17.77 21.85 5.50
N LEU A 255 17.95 21.58 4.19
CA LEU A 255 18.27 20.27 3.62
C LEU A 255 19.79 20.07 3.53
N GLY A 256 20.24 18.86 3.87
CA GLY A 256 21.65 18.50 3.78
C GLY A 256 21.92 17.07 4.23
N LEU A 257 23.01 16.48 3.75
CA LEU A 257 23.41 15.12 4.11
C LEU A 257 23.97 15.04 5.55
N GLY A 258 23.84 13.86 6.17
CA GLY A 258 24.48 13.55 7.45
C GLY A 258 23.83 14.18 8.66
N GLN A 259 22.66 14.80 8.53
CA GLN A 259 21.95 15.39 9.65
C GLN A 259 21.42 14.32 10.61
N LYS A 260 21.27 14.71 11.88
CA LYS A 260 20.60 13.92 12.90
C LYS A 260 19.34 14.68 13.36
N VAL A 261 18.24 13.98 13.49
CA VAL A 261 16.99 14.54 13.99
C VAL A 261 16.62 13.84 15.29
N GLU A 262 16.81 14.53 16.40
CA GLU A 262 16.41 14.07 17.75
C GLU A 262 14.94 14.40 18.00
N ASP A 263 14.52 15.61 17.59
CA ASP A 263 13.16 16.09 17.79
C ASP A 263 12.15 15.29 16.93
N LEU A 264 11.17 14.71 17.58
CA LEU A 264 10.09 13.96 16.90
C LEU A 264 9.09 14.86 16.18
N GLU A 265 9.12 16.17 16.44
CA GLU A 265 8.27 17.16 15.78
C GLU A 265 9.03 17.99 14.74
N ASP A 266 10.26 17.59 14.37
CA ASP A 266 11.03 18.26 13.29
C ASP A 266 10.17 18.42 12.04
N GLU A 267 9.84 19.66 11.71
CA GLU A 267 8.89 20.00 10.63
C GLU A 267 9.33 19.43 9.28
N VAL A 268 10.61 19.58 8.93
CA VAL A 268 11.14 19.16 7.63
C VAL A 268 11.13 17.64 7.50
N ALA A 269 11.68 16.93 8.49
CA ALA A 269 11.72 15.49 8.47
C ALA A 269 10.31 14.88 8.50
N ARG A 270 9.41 15.40 9.32
CA ARG A 270 8.01 14.96 9.43
C ARG A 270 7.24 15.20 8.14
N SER A 271 7.43 16.35 7.49
CA SER A 271 6.75 16.66 6.22
C SER A 271 7.10 15.66 5.12
N ASN A 272 8.32 15.10 5.14
CA ASN A 272 8.79 14.13 4.15
C ASN A 272 8.56 12.67 4.56
N PHE A 273 8.37 12.38 5.84
CA PHE A 273 8.18 11.02 6.34
C PHE A 273 6.81 10.43 5.98
N ARG A 274 6.80 9.18 5.53
CA ARG A 274 5.57 8.41 5.26
C ARG A 274 5.69 6.99 5.80
N VAL A 275 4.57 6.46 6.33
CA VAL A 275 4.40 5.03 6.60
C VAL A 275 3.63 4.42 5.44
N VAL A 276 4.15 3.37 4.86
CA VAL A 276 3.44 2.58 3.85
C VAL A 276 2.94 1.31 4.50
N VAL A 277 1.65 1.05 4.32
CA VAL A 277 0.95 -0.13 4.86
C VAL A 277 0.51 -1.00 3.68
N VAL A 278 1.06 -2.21 3.60
CA VAL A 278 0.65 -3.20 2.60
C VAL A 278 -0.42 -4.10 3.21
N VAL A 279 -1.64 -4.04 2.68
CA VAL A 279 -2.78 -4.87 3.07
C VAL A 279 -2.79 -6.13 2.21
N PRO A 280 -2.43 -7.31 2.76
CA PRO A 280 -2.31 -8.53 1.98
C PRO A 280 -3.66 -9.01 1.45
N VAL A 281 -3.64 -9.50 0.20
CA VAL A 281 -4.76 -10.21 -0.43
C VAL A 281 -4.37 -11.64 -0.81
N GLU A 282 -3.08 -11.89 -1.04
CA GLU A 282 -2.53 -13.21 -1.32
C GLU A 282 -1.15 -13.33 -0.68
N VAL A 283 -0.86 -14.48 -0.09
CA VAL A 283 0.46 -14.81 0.43
C VAL A 283 0.88 -16.17 -0.10
N ASP A 284 2.10 -16.23 -0.61
CA ASP A 284 2.71 -17.43 -1.18
C ASP A 284 3.96 -17.76 -0.35
N ARG A 285 3.98 -18.96 0.24
CA ARG A 285 5.10 -19.49 0.99
C ARG A 285 5.68 -20.69 0.29
N ALA A 286 6.91 -20.61 -0.19
CA ALA A 286 7.68 -21.74 -0.71
C ALA A 286 8.78 -22.12 0.28
N ASP A 287 8.67 -23.31 0.86
CA ASP A 287 9.60 -23.90 1.80
C ASP A 287 10.52 -24.87 1.03
N LEU A 288 11.78 -24.49 0.89
CA LEU A 288 12.81 -25.21 0.15
C LEU A 288 13.89 -25.78 1.10
N SER A 289 13.56 -25.91 2.40
CA SER A 289 14.50 -26.41 3.42
C SER A 289 14.89 -27.89 3.19
N ASP A 290 13.98 -28.67 2.62
CA ASP A 290 14.22 -30.05 2.23
C ASP A 290 14.08 -30.15 0.69
N PRO A 291 15.19 -30.36 -0.07
CA PRO A 291 15.15 -30.43 -1.53
C PRO A 291 14.31 -31.60 -2.08
N GLU A 292 14.17 -32.69 -1.31
CA GLU A 292 13.39 -33.85 -1.71
C GLU A 292 11.90 -33.70 -1.37
N ARG A 293 11.56 -32.76 -0.49
CA ARG A 293 10.22 -32.55 0.05
C ARG A 293 9.84 -31.07 0.10
N ALA A 294 10.29 -30.31 -0.90
CA ALA A 294 9.91 -28.92 -1.02
C ALA A 294 8.38 -28.78 -1.00
N ARG A 295 7.89 -27.77 -0.30
CA ARG A 295 6.45 -27.54 -0.09
C ARG A 295 6.10 -26.08 -0.39
N ARG A 296 4.88 -25.86 -0.87
CA ARG A 296 4.40 -24.51 -1.16
C ARG A 296 2.94 -24.37 -0.76
N TRP A 297 2.61 -23.25 -0.17
CA TRP A 297 1.24 -22.91 0.24
C TRP A 297 0.85 -21.55 -0.33
N MET A 298 -0.36 -21.52 -0.90
CA MET A 298 -1.03 -20.30 -1.30
C MET A 298 -2.09 -19.97 -0.25
N TYR A 299 -2.10 -18.71 0.19
CA TYR A 299 -3.12 -18.16 1.08
C TYR A 299 -3.81 -17.03 0.35
N THR A 300 -5.12 -17.10 0.17
CA THR A 300 -5.92 -16.07 -0.51
C THR A 300 -6.95 -15.51 0.47
N PHE A 301 -7.01 -14.20 0.63
CA PHE A 301 -8.00 -13.56 1.48
C PHE A 301 -9.39 -13.61 0.81
N VAL A 302 -10.33 -14.29 1.47
CA VAL A 302 -11.71 -14.50 0.98
C VAL A 302 -12.76 -13.81 1.86
N GLY A 303 -12.32 -13.20 2.98
CA GLY A 303 -13.22 -12.54 3.94
C GLY A 303 -13.99 -13.50 4.83
N GLY A 304 -14.73 -12.95 5.80
CA GLY A 304 -15.43 -13.74 6.83
C GLY A 304 -16.73 -14.43 6.39
N GLY A 305 -17.19 -14.17 5.17
CA GLY A 305 -18.43 -14.76 4.65
C GLY A 305 -18.28 -16.15 4.03
N LYS A 306 -17.05 -16.62 3.83
CA LYS A 306 -16.76 -17.90 3.18
C LYS A 306 -16.25 -18.89 4.23
N THR A 307 -16.90 -20.04 4.32
CA THR A 307 -16.58 -21.07 5.34
C THR A 307 -16.00 -22.34 4.73
N GLU A 308 -16.18 -22.55 3.44
CA GLU A 308 -15.68 -23.73 2.73
C GLU A 308 -14.84 -23.32 1.52
N SER A 309 -13.74 -24.03 1.31
CA SER A 309 -12.90 -23.87 0.13
C SER A 309 -13.56 -24.49 -1.09
N THR A 310 -13.49 -23.79 -2.21
CA THR A 310 -13.89 -24.33 -3.53
C THR A 310 -12.73 -25.08 -4.22
N THR A 311 -11.51 -24.92 -3.68
CA THR A 311 -10.30 -25.58 -4.20
C THR A 311 -10.13 -26.94 -3.54
N ARG A 312 -9.95 -27.98 -4.33
CA ARG A 312 -9.71 -29.33 -3.80
C ARG A 312 -8.47 -29.37 -2.91
N GLY A 313 -8.63 -29.86 -1.66
CA GLY A 313 -7.56 -29.87 -0.66
C GLY A 313 -7.32 -28.55 0.04
N GLY A 314 -8.12 -27.51 -0.26
CA GLY A 314 -8.07 -26.25 0.43
C GLY A 314 -8.87 -26.26 1.73
N SER A 315 -8.52 -25.34 2.64
CA SER A 315 -9.24 -25.05 3.88
C SER A 315 -9.42 -23.54 4.06
N ILE A 316 -10.44 -23.13 4.81
CA ILE A 316 -10.64 -21.72 5.17
C ILE A 316 -10.45 -21.56 6.67
N GLU A 317 -9.61 -20.62 7.05
CA GLU A 317 -9.32 -20.22 8.42
C GLU A 317 -9.20 -18.70 8.51
N ASP A 318 -9.93 -18.08 9.42
CA ASP A 318 -9.90 -16.63 9.67
C ASP A 318 -9.99 -15.74 8.40
N GLY A 319 -10.86 -16.15 7.48
CA GLY A 319 -11.08 -15.44 6.22
C GLY A 319 -10.00 -15.64 5.17
N TRP A 320 -9.12 -16.61 5.35
CA TRP A 320 -8.10 -16.99 4.38
C TRP A 320 -8.33 -18.41 3.87
N GLU A 321 -8.36 -18.57 2.56
CA GLU A 321 -8.27 -19.87 1.92
C GLU A 321 -6.80 -20.28 1.84
N LYS A 322 -6.47 -21.45 2.40
CA LYS A 322 -5.14 -22.05 2.37
C LYS A 322 -5.16 -23.28 1.48
N VAL A 323 -4.26 -23.34 0.51
CA VAL A 323 -4.09 -24.46 -0.39
C VAL A 323 -2.61 -24.84 -0.46
N GLU A 324 -2.30 -26.12 -0.29
CA GLU A 324 -0.96 -26.63 -0.57
C GLU A 324 -0.88 -26.94 -2.08
N VAL A 325 0.17 -26.43 -2.73
CA VAL A 325 0.40 -26.57 -4.18
C VAL A 325 1.81 -27.09 -4.44
N TRP A 326 2.08 -27.58 -5.63
CA TRP A 326 3.44 -27.94 -6.01
C TRP A 326 4.34 -26.69 -6.03
N PRO A 327 5.60 -26.83 -5.57
CA PRO A 327 6.59 -25.75 -5.58
C PRO A 327 6.92 -25.20 -6.95
#